data_9309a942ee0cd7e51a0391a85602231a
#
_entry.id   9309a942ee0cd7e51a0391a85602231a
#
_cell.length_a   1.000
_cell.length_b   1.000
_cell.length_c   1.000
_cell.angle_alpha   90.00
_cell.angle_beta   90.00
_cell.angle_gamma   90.00
#
_symmetry.space_group_name_H-M   'P 1'
#
loop_
_entity.id
_entity.type
_entity.pdbx_description
1 polymer ?
#
loop_
_entity_poly.entity_id
_entity_poly.type
_entity_poly.pdbx_seq_one_letter_code
_entity_poly.pdbx_strand_id
1 'polypeptide(L)'
;MGMTAVEKVLARTSGAAAVRAGDIVYPDPDWIMIHDGVVMEAGRQLDAVGIDRLAAPDKVLMVTDHEVLYGSARAAERGAFNRKAAQQWGVTHFFDVGRGGHGHIFPMESGLVLPGMLYLDNDRHSTNAGAVGAFGLRMGGEISRV
;
A
#
# COMPACT_ATOMS: atom_id res chain seq x y z
N MET A 1 24.19 20.12 -9.91
CA MET A 1 23.77 19.64 -8.57
C MET A 1 23.23 18.22 -8.74
N GLY A 2 23.56 17.28 -7.84
CA GLY A 2 23.04 15.92 -7.89
C GLY A 2 21.56 15.88 -7.45
N MET A 3 20.85 14.77 -7.74
CA MET A 3 19.50 14.49 -7.24
C MET A 3 19.53 14.14 -5.75
N THR A 4 18.53 14.56 -5.00
CA THR A 4 18.23 14.08 -3.64
C THR A 4 17.81 12.62 -3.66
N ALA A 5 17.72 11.96 -2.49
CA ALA A 5 17.23 10.59 -2.40
C ALA A 5 15.81 10.44 -2.97
N VAL A 6 14.92 11.36 -2.61
CA VAL A 6 13.53 11.36 -3.10
C VAL A 6 13.46 11.54 -4.63
N GLU A 7 14.22 12.51 -5.18
CA GLU A 7 14.28 12.73 -6.64
C GLU A 7 14.78 11.47 -7.38
N LYS A 8 15.75 10.73 -6.79
CA LYS A 8 16.24 9.47 -7.37
C LYS A 8 15.18 8.38 -7.38
N VAL A 9 14.44 8.22 -6.28
CA VAL A 9 13.35 7.24 -6.20
C VAL A 9 12.26 7.59 -7.21
N LEU A 10 11.83 8.85 -7.27
CA LEU A 10 10.81 9.29 -8.21
C LEU A 10 11.26 9.19 -9.66
N ALA A 11 12.52 9.51 -9.98
CA ALA A 11 13.09 9.34 -11.32
C ALA A 11 13.05 7.86 -11.74
N ARG A 12 13.51 6.95 -10.86
CA ARG A 12 13.47 5.50 -11.11
C ARG A 12 12.05 5.00 -11.37
N THR A 13 11.12 5.34 -10.49
CA THR A 13 9.75 4.81 -10.52
C THR A 13 8.89 5.43 -11.61
N SER A 14 9.25 6.62 -12.12
CA SER A 14 8.58 7.25 -13.28
C SER A 14 9.29 7.00 -14.62
N GLY A 15 10.43 6.30 -14.63
CA GLY A 15 11.23 6.09 -15.85
C GLY A 15 11.91 7.36 -16.37
N ALA A 16 11.96 8.43 -15.56
CA ALA A 16 12.59 9.69 -15.95
C ALA A 16 14.10 9.66 -15.73
N ALA A 17 14.88 10.28 -16.62
CA ALA A 17 16.33 10.38 -16.47
C ALA A 17 16.74 11.24 -15.26
N ALA A 18 15.92 12.22 -14.90
CA ALA A 18 16.07 13.07 -13.72
C ALA A 18 14.74 13.70 -13.33
N VAL A 19 14.58 13.99 -12.04
CA VAL A 19 13.43 14.70 -11.47
C VAL A 19 13.94 15.82 -10.60
N ARG A 20 13.23 16.94 -10.57
CA ARG A 20 13.53 18.14 -9.74
C ARG A 20 12.28 18.62 -9.04
N ALA A 21 12.46 19.37 -7.96
CA ALA A 21 11.37 20.06 -7.31
C ALA A 21 10.60 20.93 -8.30
N GLY A 22 9.27 20.79 -8.34
CA GLY A 22 8.38 21.46 -9.29
C GLY A 22 7.98 20.60 -10.51
N ASP A 23 8.66 19.50 -10.78
CA ASP A 23 8.27 18.58 -11.84
C ASP A 23 7.01 17.80 -11.45
N ILE A 24 6.17 17.51 -12.44
CA ILE A 24 5.04 16.59 -12.30
C ILE A 24 5.46 15.24 -12.88
N VAL A 25 5.38 14.19 -12.09
CA VAL A 25 5.74 12.83 -12.48
C VAL A 25 4.63 11.84 -12.11
N TYR A 26 4.59 10.72 -12.83
CA TYR A 26 3.64 9.62 -12.60
C TYR A 26 4.44 8.36 -12.21
N PRO A 27 4.81 8.23 -10.93
CA PRO A 27 5.62 7.10 -10.50
C PRO A 27 4.79 5.83 -10.38
N ASP A 28 5.36 4.71 -10.83
CA ASP A 28 4.84 3.37 -10.59
C ASP A 28 5.42 2.85 -9.26
N PRO A 29 4.63 2.71 -8.19
CA PRO A 29 5.13 2.31 -6.88
C PRO A 29 5.66 0.87 -6.89
N ASP A 30 6.62 0.61 -6.01
CA ASP A 30 7.09 -0.76 -5.75
C ASP A 30 6.06 -1.53 -4.93
N TRP A 31 5.44 -0.86 -3.94
CA TRP A 31 4.38 -1.42 -3.11
C TRP A 31 3.26 -0.41 -2.82
N ILE A 32 2.04 -0.93 -2.76
CA ILE A 32 0.85 -0.24 -2.25
C ILE A 32 0.33 -1.05 -1.08
N MET A 33 0.35 -0.47 0.09
CA MET A 33 -0.15 -1.09 1.31
C MET A 33 -1.58 -0.67 1.61
N ILE A 34 -2.41 -1.62 2.02
CA ILE A 34 -3.78 -1.38 2.48
C ILE A 34 -4.00 -2.10 3.80
N HIS A 35 -4.30 -1.33 4.85
CA HIS A 35 -4.71 -1.87 6.14
C HIS A 35 -6.15 -2.37 6.12
N ASP A 36 -6.44 -3.38 6.96
CA ASP A 36 -7.74 -4.03 7.08
C ASP A 36 -8.91 -3.07 7.30
N GLY A 37 -8.69 -1.97 8.01
CA GLY A 37 -9.73 -0.98 8.33
C GLY A 37 -10.27 -0.20 7.14
N VAL A 38 -9.53 -0.12 6.01
CA VAL A 38 -9.92 0.69 4.83
C VAL A 38 -10.27 -0.12 3.60
N VAL A 39 -10.11 -1.44 3.61
CA VAL A 39 -10.40 -2.31 2.46
C VAL A 39 -11.85 -2.19 1.99
N MET A 40 -12.82 -2.11 2.92
CA MET A 40 -14.22 -1.94 2.56
C MET A 40 -14.50 -0.61 1.84
N GLU A 41 -13.79 0.46 2.23
CA GLU A 41 -13.95 1.76 1.59
C GLU A 41 -13.30 1.75 0.20
N ALA A 42 -12.11 1.17 0.08
CA ALA A 42 -11.47 0.97 -1.22
C ALA A 42 -12.37 0.15 -2.16
N GLY A 43 -12.99 -0.92 -1.66
CA GLY A 43 -13.94 -1.73 -2.43
C GLY A 43 -15.12 -0.92 -2.96
N ARG A 44 -15.75 -0.09 -2.12
CA ARG A 44 -16.84 0.78 -2.58
C ARG A 44 -16.42 1.76 -3.66
N GLN A 45 -15.20 2.30 -3.54
CA GLN A 45 -14.67 3.25 -4.54
C GLN A 45 -14.36 2.56 -5.86
N LEU A 46 -13.80 1.35 -5.84
CA LEU A 46 -13.56 0.54 -7.03
C LEU A 46 -14.88 0.13 -7.70
N ASP A 47 -15.86 -0.32 -6.92
CA ASP A 47 -17.19 -0.67 -7.43
C ASP A 47 -17.88 0.54 -8.09
N ALA A 48 -17.75 1.73 -7.49
CA ALA A 48 -18.35 2.96 -8.02
C ALA A 48 -17.80 3.37 -9.40
N VAL A 49 -16.59 2.92 -9.74
CA VAL A 49 -15.96 3.16 -11.05
C VAL A 49 -15.92 1.90 -11.94
N GLY A 50 -16.58 0.82 -11.51
CA GLY A 50 -16.70 -0.41 -12.29
C GLY A 50 -15.43 -1.25 -12.36
N ILE A 51 -14.52 -1.11 -11.38
CA ILE A 51 -13.29 -1.89 -11.30
C ILE A 51 -13.51 -3.06 -10.34
N ASP A 52 -13.42 -4.27 -10.86
CA ASP A 52 -13.57 -5.54 -10.11
C ASP A 52 -12.24 -6.26 -9.87
N ARG A 53 -11.17 -5.87 -10.57
CA ARG A 53 -9.81 -6.42 -10.44
C ARG A 53 -8.77 -5.33 -10.48
N LEU A 54 -7.70 -5.48 -9.71
CA LEU A 54 -6.59 -4.54 -9.72
C LEU A 54 -5.68 -4.77 -10.94
N ALA A 55 -5.09 -3.69 -11.46
CA ALA A 55 -4.16 -3.75 -12.58
C ALA A 55 -2.81 -4.41 -12.20
N ALA A 56 -2.35 -4.21 -10.96
CA ALA A 56 -1.09 -4.74 -10.44
C ALA A 56 -1.29 -5.34 -9.03
N PRO A 57 -2.06 -6.44 -8.90
CA PRO A 57 -2.39 -7.02 -7.61
C PRO A 57 -1.18 -7.62 -6.87
N ASP A 58 -0.11 -7.94 -7.58
CA ASP A 58 1.18 -8.41 -7.08
C ASP A 58 1.99 -7.30 -6.39
N LYS A 59 1.65 -6.03 -6.61
CA LYS A 59 2.23 -4.88 -5.90
C LYS A 59 1.43 -4.46 -4.67
N VAL A 60 0.31 -5.12 -4.38
CA VAL A 60 -0.54 -4.77 -3.25
C VAL A 60 -0.24 -5.64 -2.04
N LEU A 61 0.08 -4.99 -0.92
CA LEU A 61 0.18 -5.60 0.40
C LEU A 61 -1.12 -5.34 1.17
N MET A 62 -1.87 -6.39 1.48
CA MET A 62 -3.00 -6.31 2.40
C MET A 62 -2.61 -6.92 3.74
N VAL A 63 -2.78 -6.18 4.83
CA VAL A 63 -2.42 -6.63 6.18
C VAL A 63 -3.61 -6.49 7.11
N THR A 64 -3.93 -7.54 7.88
CA THR A 64 -4.89 -7.50 8.98
C THR A 64 -4.12 -7.26 10.28
N ASP A 65 -4.17 -6.04 10.80
CA ASP A 65 -3.41 -5.62 11.98
C ASP A 65 -4.20 -4.77 13.01
N HIS A 66 -5.32 -4.17 12.61
CA HIS A 66 -6.15 -3.35 13.50
C HIS A 66 -7.28 -4.16 14.16
N GLU A 67 -7.86 -5.13 13.48
CA GLU A 67 -9.01 -5.89 13.96
C GLU A 67 -8.72 -7.40 14.00
N VAL A 68 -7.61 -7.78 14.60
CA VAL A 68 -7.16 -9.20 14.68
C VAL A 68 -8.03 -10.09 15.58
N LEU A 69 -8.72 -9.54 16.57
CA LEU A 69 -9.50 -10.30 17.56
C LEU A 69 -11.01 -10.32 17.30
N TYR A 70 -11.49 -9.61 16.28
CA TYR A 70 -12.92 -9.51 15.96
C TYR A 70 -13.83 -9.28 17.17
N GLY A 71 -13.57 -8.24 17.93
CA GLY A 71 -14.33 -7.90 19.15
C GLY A 71 -15.80 -7.54 18.94
N SER A 72 -16.29 -7.57 17.69
CA SER A 72 -17.69 -7.29 17.33
C SER A 72 -18.09 -8.02 16.05
N ALA A 73 -19.41 -8.18 15.81
CA ALA A 73 -19.94 -8.70 14.55
C ALA A 73 -19.44 -7.88 13.35
N ARG A 74 -19.41 -6.55 13.48
CA ARG A 74 -18.91 -5.64 12.43
C ARG A 74 -17.42 -5.89 12.09
N ALA A 75 -16.59 -6.16 13.09
CA ALA A 75 -15.19 -6.50 12.86
C ALA A 75 -15.04 -7.84 12.13
N ALA A 76 -15.86 -8.85 12.49
CA ALA A 76 -15.88 -10.13 11.80
C ALA A 76 -16.36 -10.00 10.34
N GLU A 77 -17.39 -9.18 10.08
CA GLU A 77 -17.87 -8.87 8.74
C GLU A 77 -16.78 -8.20 7.90
N ARG A 78 -16.02 -7.24 8.46
CA ARG A 78 -14.87 -6.64 7.77
C ARG A 78 -13.81 -7.67 7.43
N GLY A 79 -13.43 -8.52 8.38
CA GLY A 79 -12.46 -9.59 8.12
C GLY A 79 -12.92 -10.54 7.00
N ALA A 80 -14.20 -10.92 6.98
CA ALA A 80 -14.78 -11.73 5.91
C ALA A 80 -14.75 -11.00 4.56
N PHE A 81 -15.08 -9.69 4.56
CA PHE A 81 -15.00 -8.86 3.36
C PHE A 81 -13.56 -8.77 2.84
N ASN A 82 -12.58 -8.52 3.72
CA ASN A 82 -11.17 -8.38 3.33
C ASN A 82 -10.64 -9.63 2.63
N ARG A 83 -10.99 -10.83 3.13
CA ARG A 83 -10.63 -12.11 2.48
C ARG A 83 -11.24 -12.23 1.09
N LYS A 84 -12.53 -11.89 0.98
CA LYS A 84 -13.24 -11.92 -0.30
C LYS A 84 -12.64 -10.92 -1.29
N ALA A 85 -12.36 -9.69 -0.84
CA ALA A 85 -11.76 -8.64 -1.64
C ALA A 85 -10.37 -9.05 -2.14
N ALA A 86 -9.50 -9.58 -1.27
CA ALA A 86 -8.17 -10.06 -1.65
C ALA A 86 -8.26 -11.09 -2.78
N GLN A 87 -9.17 -12.05 -2.67
CA GLN A 87 -9.40 -13.07 -3.70
C GLN A 87 -9.94 -12.46 -5.00
N GLN A 88 -10.96 -11.60 -4.92
CA GLN A 88 -11.59 -10.97 -6.08
C GLN A 88 -10.62 -10.07 -6.83
N TRP A 89 -9.85 -9.26 -6.11
CA TRP A 89 -8.87 -8.33 -6.68
C TRP A 89 -7.60 -9.02 -7.18
N GLY A 90 -7.39 -10.28 -6.83
CA GLY A 90 -6.22 -11.06 -7.21
C GLY A 90 -4.97 -10.76 -6.38
N VAL A 91 -5.13 -10.19 -5.17
CA VAL A 91 -4.01 -9.85 -4.28
C VAL A 91 -3.33 -11.13 -3.79
N THR A 92 -2.03 -11.26 -4.07
CA THR A 92 -1.22 -12.41 -3.67
C THR A 92 -0.52 -12.22 -2.32
N HIS A 93 -0.29 -10.97 -1.93
CA HIS A 93 0.37 -10.60 -0.67
C HIS A 93 -0.66 -10.18 0.39
N PHE A 94 -1.55 -11.09 0.74
CA PHE A 94 -2.51 -10.89 1.83
C PHE A 94 -2.04 -11.59 3.10
N PHE A 95 -1.70 -10.79 4.09
CA PHE A 95 -1.25 -11.21 5.41
C PHE A 95 -2.41 -11.08 6.41
N ASP A 96 -3.22 -12.13 6.45
CA ASP A 96 -4.39 -12.24 7.34
C ASP A 96 -3.96 -12.47 8.81
N VAL A 97 -4.91 -12.50 9.70
CA VAL A 97 -4.72 -12.75 11.15
C VAL A 97 -3.75 -13.91 11.37
N GLY A 98 -2.69 -13.65 12.16
CA GLY A 98 -1.67 -14.63 12.50
C GLY A 98 -0.65 -14.94 11.39
N ARG A 99 -0.69 -14.26 10.24
CA ARG A 99 0.23 -14.47 9.11
C ARG A 99 1.13 -13.29 8.81
N GLY A 100 0.90 -12.17 9.40
CA GLY A 100 1.70 -10.94 9.30
C GLY A 100 2.07 -10.42 10.68
N GLY A 101 2.19 -9.11 10.76
CA GLY A 101 2.47 -8.37 11.99
C GLY A 101 1.81 -7.00 11.91
N HIS A 102 2.32 -6.06 12.71
CA HIS A 102 1.88 -4.67 12.63
C HIS A 102 2.25 -4.08 11.27
N GLY A 103 1.26 -3.58 10.53
CA GLY A 103 1.42 -3.20 9.12
C GLY A 103 2.49 -2.14 8.85
N HIS A 104 2.79 -1.28 9.82
CA HIS A 104 3.84 -0.28 9.68
C HIS A 104 5.25 -0.79 10.03
N ILE A 105 5.39 -2.03 10.46
CA ILE A 105 6.68 -2.63 10.87
C ILE A 105 6.95 -3.89 10.05
N PHE A 106 5.96 -4.77 9.96
CA PHE A 106 6.07 -6.08 9.31
C PHE A 106 6.66 -6.04 7.89
N PRO A 107 6.25 -5.12 6.98
CA PRO A 107 6.82 -5.10 5.63
C PRO A 107 8.32 -4.78 5.58
N MET A 108 8.83 -4.00 6.53
CA MET A 108 10.26 -3.71 6.66
C MET A 108 11.02 -4.88 7.28
N GLU A 109 10.50 -5.44 8.37
CA GLU A 109 11.15 -6.57 9.07
C GLU A 109 11.18 -7.85 8.24
N SER A 110 10.17 -8.06 7.40
CA SER A 110 10.10 -9.21 6.48
C SER A 110 10.91 -9.04 5.19
N GLY A 111 11.53 -7.88 4.98
CA GLY A 111 12.30 -7.59 3.78
C GLY A 111 11.47 -7.35 2.53
N LEU A 112 10.18 -7.08 2.66
CA LEU A 112 9.32 -6.67 1.54
C LEU A 112 9.63 -5.24 1.11
N VAL A 113 9.87 -4.34 2.07
CA VAL A 113 10.24 -2.95 1.80
C VAL A 113 11.74 -2.78 1.99
N LEU A 114 12.42 -2.34 0.92
CA LEU A 114 13.87 -2.23 0.82
C LEU A 114 14.31 -0.78 0.54
N PRO A 115 15.59 -0.44 0.78
CA PRO A 115 16.12 0.88 0.45
C PRO A 115 15.88 1.28 -1.01
N GLY A 116 15.49 2.53 -1.22
CA GLY A 116 15.23 3.09 -2.55
C GLY A 116 13.87 2.73 -3.16
N MET A 117 13.03 1.97 -2.47
CA MET A 117 11.67 1.69 -2.92
C MET A 117 10.73 2.89 -2.71
N LEU A 118 9.72 3.00 -3.59
CA LEU A 118 8.55 3.85 -3.38
C LEU A 118 7.45 2.99 -2.75
N TYR A 119 7.09 3.33 -1.52
CA TYR A 119 6.10 2.64 -0.72
C TYR A 119 4.90 3.56 -0.47
N LEU A 120 3.76 3.23 -1.06
CA LEU A 120 2.52 3.94 -0.84
C LEU A 120 1.68 3.22 0.22
N ASP A 121 1.00 3.99 1.07
CA ASP A 121 0.16 3.46 2.12
C ASP A 121 -1.04 4.41 2.36
N ASN A 122 -2.15 3.87 2.77
CA ASN A 122 -3.34 4.65 3.13
C ASN A 122 -3.22 5.36 4.49
N ASP A 123 -2.21 5.05 5.28
CA ASP A 123 -1.98 5.63 6.62
C ASP A 123 -0.75 6.55 6.66
N ARG A 124 -0.82 7.55 7.55
CA ARG A 124 0.25 8.55 7.72
C ARG A 124 1.55 7.98 8.28
N HIS A 125 1.48 6.84 8.94
CA HIS A 125 2.65 6.17 9.50
C HIS A 125 3.51 5.46 8.42
N SER A 126 3.07 5.48 7.16
CA SER A 126 3.87 5.03 5.99
C SER A 126 5.28 5.62 5.94
N THR A 127 5.48 6.82 6.49
CA THR A 127 6.79 7.47 6.60
C THR A 127 7.81 6.63 7.40
N ASN A 128 7.35 5.65 8.21
CA ASN A 128 8.21 4.71 8.91
C ASN A 128 9.11 3.91 7.96
N ALA A 129 8.70 3.69 6.71
CA ALA A 129 9.52 3.06 5.67
C ALA A 129 10.84 3.80 5.41
N GLY A 130 10.92 5.09 5.76
CA GLY A 130 12.15 5.86 5.73
C GLY A 130 13.25 5.32 6.63
N ALA A 131 12.92 4.58 7.69
CA ALA A 131 13.88 3.95 8.60
C ALA A 131 14.77 2.92 7.89
N VAL A 132 14.26 2.27 6.83
CA VAL A 132 15.02 1.34 5.98
C VAL A 132 15.45 1.98 4.66
N GLY A 133 15.33 3.30 4.50
CA GLY A 133 15.76 4.02 3.30
C GLY A 133 14.78 3.95 2.12
N ALA A 134 13.54 3.55 2.32
CA ALA A 134 12.48 3.66 1.34
C ALA A 134 11.82 5.05 1.38
N PHE A 135 11.18 5.46 0.29
CA PHE A 135 10.33 6.65 0.26
C PHE A 135 8.89 6.24 0.55
N GLY A 136 8.48 6.33 1.81
CA GLY A 136 7.12 6.08 2.25
C GLY A 136 6.25 7.31 2.09
N LEU A 137 5.13 7.19 1.37
CA LEU A 137 4.20 8.28 1.09
C LEU A 137 2.76 7.85 1.40
N ARG A 138 2.06 8.69 2.17
CA ARG A 138 0.63 8.50 2.41
C ARG A 138 -0.17 8.93 1.20
N MET A 139 -1.08 8.05 0.76
CA MET A 139 -1.99 8.32 -0.36
C MET A 139 -3.47 8.43 0.07
N GLY A 140 -3.77 8.46 1.36
CA GLY A 140 -5.14 8.66 1.86
C GLY A 140 -6.21 7.83 1.14
N GLY A 141 -7.40 8.38 1.00
CA GLY A 141 -8.51 7.76 0.27
C GLY A 141 -8.39 7.79 -1.26
N GLU A 142 -7.34 8.40 -1.80
CA GLU A 142 -7.08 8.46 -3.23
C GLU A 142 -6.30 7.25 -3.78
N ILE A 143 -5.84 6.34 -2.94
CA ILE A 143 -5.14 5.10 -3.36
C ILE A 143 -5.96 4.28 -4.38
N SER A 144 -7.28 4.35 -4.29
CA SER A 144 -8.16 3.67 -5.24
C SER A 144 -8.24 4.34 -6.62
N ARG A 145 -7.64 5.52 -6.79
CA ARG A 145 -7.65 6.26 -8.06
C ARG A 145 -6.35 6.13 -8.84
N VAL A 146 -5.36 5.47 -8.29
CA VAL A 146 -4.07 5.15 -8.91
C VAL A 146 -4.09 3.69 -9.37
#